data_ffd968ff6a40e64b29f363e6fd5a8d94
#
_entry.id   ffd968ff6a40e64b29f363e6fd5a8d94
#
_cell.length_a   1.000
_cell.length_b   1.000
_cell.length_c   1.000
_cell.angle_alpha   90.00
_cell.angle_beta   90.00
_cell.angle_gamma   90.00
#
_symmetry.space_group_name_H-M   'P 1'
#
loop_
_entity.id
_entity.type
_entity.pdbx_description
1 polymer ?
#
loop_
_entity_poly.entity_id
_entity_poly.type
_entity_poly.pdbx_seq_one_letter_code
_entity_poly.pdbx_strand_id
1 'polypeptide(L)'
;NMYCFLKLFYDAGILHELFSNFRKVLHLPQFDGYHTYPVDIHSIKCVKALENIKDSFIQNLYDELTTDEKLILKVVTLFHDTGKGRKQDHSEVGAKIIVPFAKKLGIREELISIAVVLVKNHVRMSSVAFKENIHNEKTLYKFMSDIGTSKNLKLLYVLTYADINGVAGDTYNSFNSKLLLDLYKSALEISENTNRITDAKKRLIIEKRVKNLPEFKDLSSIMQKKILRIESNLFFFKHTPIDIVKIAAVAKDIDNYTFNMHHEKSLTIELYRRIPLNISYLLATLSHLDVGGMEIFTLFDDIKYFKIEFKKTVDSDELLEVENIIHSAFDMTKKVTIKNIHLEKKCISIDCDHSLTHAEINVHTTNQRGLLAYIMEMFEKLNINIVTAKIHSTKHRVKDSFLMDKQNNICNNTDKIYQLLTKKGDTCVE
;
A
#
# COMPACT_ATOMS: atom_id res chain seq x y z
N ASN A 1 -34.15 -24.67 3.07
CA ASN A 1 -34.16 -23.54 2.14
C ASN A 1 -34.57 -22.28 2.93
N MET A 2 -33.60 -21.42 3.27
CA MET A 2 -33.83 -20.24 4.08
C MET A 2 -34.71 -19.19 3.35
N TYR A 3 -34.54 -19.08 2.02
CA TYR A 3 -35.35 -18.16 1.22
C TYR A 3 -36.85 -18.42 1.34
N CYS A 4 -37.29 -19.70 1.26
CA CYS A 4 -38.69 -20.01 1.36
C CYS A 4 -39.33 -19.63 2.70
N PHE A 5 -38.59 -19.83 3.81
CA PHE A 5 -39.04 -19.39 5.14
C PHE A 5 -39.08 -17.86 5.26
N LEU A 6 -38.06 -17.17 4.78
CA LEU A 6 -38.05 -15.70 4.82
C LEU A 6 -39.18 -15.10 4.00
N LYS A 7 -39.46 -15.66 2.82
CA LYS A 7 -40.59 -15.24 1.97
C LYS A 7 -41.94 -15.47 2.67
N LEU A 8 -42.10 -16.65 3.26
CA LEU A 8 -43.34 -16.97 4.00
C LEU A 8 -43.58 -16.00 5.15
N PHE A 9 -42.55 -15.72 5.97
CA PHE A 9 -42.65 -14.78 7.09
C PHE A 9 -42.85 -13.34 6.62
N TYR A 10 -42.28 -12.97 5.48
CA TYR A 10 -42.50 -11.67 4.89
C TYR A 10 -43.94 -11.52 4.39
N ASP A 11 -44.45 -12.50 3.65
CA ASP A 11 -45.82 -12.51 3.12
C ASP A 11 -46.87 -12.54 4.25
N ALA A 12 -46.55 -13.19 5.38
CA ALA A 12 -47.39 -13.20 6.59
C ALA A 12 -47.29 -11.94 7.42
N GLY A 13 -46.43 -11.00 7.07
CA GLY A 13 -46.22 -9.73 7.81
C GLY A 13 -45.53 -9.87 9.17
N ILE A 14 -44.86 -11.02 9.46
CA ILE A 14 -44.25 -11.32 10.77
C ILE A 14 -42.72 -11.32 10.75
N LEU A 15 -42.09 -11.04 9.62
CA LEU A 15 -40.62 -11.05 9.48
C LEU A 15 -39.93 -10.15 10.53
N HIS A 16 -40.48 -8.97 10.78
CA HIS A 16 -39.93 -8.00 11.72
C HIS A 16 -40.16 -8.36 13.20
N GLU A 17 -41.07 -9.27 13.50
CA GLU A 17 -41.23 -9.81 14.84
C GLU A 17 -40.12 -10.84 15.16
N LEU A 18 -39.74 -11.63 14.16
CA LEU A 18 -38.61 -12.57 14.29
C LEU A 18 -37.26 -11.85 14.28
N PHE A 19 -37.14 -10.83 13.43
CA PHE A 19 -35.93 -10.05 13.23
C PHE A 19 -36.19 -8.57 13.51
N SER A 20 -36.23 -8.17 14.78
CA SER A 20 -36.58 -6.79 15.20
C SER A 20 -35.73 -5.71 14.49
N ASN A 21 -34.51 -6.06 14.05
CA ASN A 21 -33.62 -5.16 13.31
C ASN A 21 -34.17 -4.81 11.90
N PHE A 22 -35.06 -5.62 11.35
CA PHE A 22 -35.73 -5.34 10.07
C PHE A 22 -36.82 -4.26 10.16
N ARG A 23 -37.35 -3.93 11.35
CA ARG A 23 -38.40 -2.91 11.51
C ARG A 23 -38.05 -1.57 10.84
N LYS A 24 -36.75 -1.16 10.87
CA LYS A 24 -36.32 0.11 10.29
C LYS A 24 -36.07 0.08 8.78
N VAL A 25 -35.93 -1.09 8.21
CA VAL A 25 -35.66 -1.26 6.77
C VAL A 25 -36.86 -1.87 6.03
N LEU A 26 -37.93 -2.18 6.77
CA LEU A 26 -39.18 -2.72 6.20
C LEU A 26 -39.78 -1.67 5.25
N HIS A 27 -40.02 -2.08 4.01
CA HIS A 27 -40.52 -1.23 2.92
C HIS A 27 -39.71 0.05 2.67
N LEU A 28 -38.44 0.09 3.11
CA LEU A 28 -37.55 1.24 2.91
C LEU A 28 -37.14 1.30 1.43
N PRO A 29 -37.55 2.34 0.67
CA PRO A 29 -37.18 2.45 -0.74
C PRO A 29 -35.70 2.82 -0.89
N GLN A 30 -35.11 2.44 -2.02
CA GLN A 30 -33.74 2.76 -2.40
C GLN A 30 -33.76 3.61 -3.68
N PHE A 31 -33.05 4.78 -3.66
CA PHE A 31 -33.06 5.77 -4.74
C PHE A 31 -31.65 5.96 -5.34
N ASP A 32 -30.85 4.90 -5.45
CA ASP A 32 -29.46 4.97 -5.94
C ASP A 32 -29.31 4.63 -7.44
N GLY A 33 -30.42 4.41 -8.13
CA GLY A 33 -30.44 4.12 -9.57
C GLY A 33 -30.13 2.65 -9.94
N TYR A 34 -29.78 1.82 -8.96
CA TYR A 34 -29.46 0.40 -9.19
C TYR A 34 -30.50 -0.53 -8.57
N HIS A 35 -31.02 -0.19 -7.39
CA HIS A 35 -31.96 -1.03 -6.66
C HIS A 35 -33.39 -0.76 -7.07
N THR A 36 -34.07 -1.82 -7.51
CA THR A 36 -35.51 -1.79 -7.87
C THR A 36 -36.40 -2.19 -6.69
N TYR A 37 -35.83 -2.85 -5.69
CA TYR A 37 -36.58 -3.36 -4.55
C TYR A 37 -36.29 -2.56 -3.28
N PRO A 38 -37.28 -2.43 -2.37
CA PRO A 38 -37.02 -1.98 -1.00
C PRO A 38 -35.97 -2.87 -0.33
N VAL A 39 -35.31 -2.33 0.71
CA VAL A 39 -34.16 -2.97 1.38
C VAL A 39 -34.48 -4.38 1.92
N ASP A 40 -35.65 -4.57 2.50
CA ASP A 40 -36.14 -5.85 3.03
C ASP A 40 -36.29 -6.91 1.94
N ILE A 41 -36.95 -6.58 0.83
CA ILE A 41 -37.13 -7.47 -0.32
C ILE A 41 -35.79 -7.76 -0.98
N HIS A 42 -34.92 -6.75 -1.14
CA HIS A 42 -33.58 -6.93 -1.67
C HIS A 42 -32.79 -7.96 -0.84
N SER A 43 -32.74 -7.80 0.49
CA SER A 43 -32.05 -8.74 1.38
C SER A 43 -32.56 -10.18 1.26
N ILE A 44 -33.88 -10.37 1.14
CA ILE A 44 -34.48 -11.71 0.92
C ILE A 44 -34.06 -12.27 -0.46
N LYS A 45 -34.01 -11.44 -1.50
CA LYS A 45 -33.58 -11.85 -2.86
C LYS A 45 -32.09 -12.18 -2.90
N CYS A 46 -31.24 -11.49 -2.14
CA CYS A 46 -29.83 -11.83 -1.99
C CYS A 46 -29.67 -13.25 -1.39
N VAL A 47 -30.47 -13.61 -0.39
CA VAL A 47 -30.49 -14.97 0.15
C VAL A 47 -30.93 -15.99 -0.91
N LYS A 48 -31.94 -15.64 -1.75
CA LYS A 48 -32.35 -16.49 -2.88
C LYS A 48 -31.18 -16.69 -3.85
N ALA A 49 -30.46 -15.63 -4.21
CA ALA A 49 -29.33 -15.70 -5.12
C ALA A 49 -28.19 -16.56 -4.55
N LEU A 50 -27.93 -16.46 -3.24
CA LEU A 50 -26.95 -17.28 -2.54
C LEU A 50 -27.32 -18.77 -2.50
N GLU A 51 -28.61 -19.10 -2.45
CA GLU A 51 -29.09 -20.49 -2.48
C GLU A 51 -29.25 -21.06 -3.91
N ASN A 52 -29.10 -20.23 -4.95
CA ASN A 52 -29.22 -20.60 -6.35
C ASN A 52 -28.09 -19.98 -7.19
N ILE A 53 -26.85 -20.24 -6.80
CA ILE A 53 -25.66 -19.72 -7.50
C ILE A 53 -25.62 -20.32 -8.92
N LYS A 54 -25.48 -19.44 -9.93
CA LYS A 54 -25.43 -19.86 -11.35
C LYS A 54 -24.01 -19.81 -11.91
N ASP A 55 -23.12 -19.03 -11.30
CA ASP A 55 -21.72 -18.94 -11.69
C ASP A 55 -20.95 -20.13 -11.10
N SER A 56 -20.31 -20.94 -11.96
CA SER A 56 -19.62 -22.16 -11.55
C SER A 56 -18.41 -21.88 -10.64
N PHE A 57 -17.69 -20.77 -10.86
CA PHE A 57 -16.56 -20.40 -10.01
C PHE A 57 -17.03 -20.02 -8.60
N ILE A 58 -18.07 -19.21 -8.51
CA ILE A 58 -18.66 -18.81 -7.22
C ILE A 58 -19.28 -20.02 -6.51
N GLN A 59 -19.92 -20.93 -7.26
CA GLN A 59 -20.47 -22.16 -6.70
C GLN A 59 -19.36 -23.02 -6.07
N ASN A 60 -18.23 -23.19 -6.75
CA ASN A 60 -17.10 -23.93 -6.20
C ASN A 60 -16.57 -23.28 -4.91
N LEU A 61 -16.41 -21.94 -4.89
CA LEU A 61 -16.00 -21.22 -3.68
C LEU A 61 -16.99 -21.41 -2.52
N TYR A 62 -18.29 -21.43 -2.82
CA TYR A 62 -19.34 -21.66 -1.81
C TYR A 62 -19.32 -23.11 -1.30
N ASP A 63 -19.07 -24.09 -2.17
CA ASP A 63 -19.08 -25.51 -1.82
C ASP A 63 -17.91 -25.87 -0.90
N GLU A 64 -16.77 -25.20 -1.06
CA GLU A 64 -15.59 -25.33 -0.18
C GLU A 64 -15.81 -24.79 1.25
N LEU A 65 -16.87 -24.00 1.49
CA LEU A 65 -17.16 -23.45 2.81
C LEU A 65 -17.66 -24.52 3.77
N THR A 66 -17.25 -24.44 5.02
CA THR A 66 -17.80 -25.28 6.10
C THR A 66 -19.27 -24.95 6.36
N THR A 67 -19.98 -25.86 7.03
CA THR A 67 -21.37 -25.64 7.43
C THR A 67 -21.56 -24.35 8.23
N ASP A 68 -20.65 -24.06 9.15
CA ASP A 68 -20.68 -22.87 9.99
C ASP A 68 -20.43 -21.59 9.15
N GLU A 69 -19.50 -21.64 8.19
CA GLU A 69 -19.26 -20.54 7.27
C GLU A 69 -20.42 -20.27 6.32
N LYS A 70 -21.09 -21.33 5.83
CA LYS A 70 -22.33 -21.21 5.05
C LYS A 70 -23.46 -20.60 5.87
N LEU A 71 -23.57 -20.98 7.16
CA LEU A 71 -24.55 -20.40 8.07
C LEU A 71 -24.31 -18.90 8.28
N ILE A 72 -23.08 -18.53 8.66
CA ILE A 72 -22.78 -17.12 8.92
C ILE A 72 -22.90 -16.26 7.65
N LEU A 73 -22.53 -16.81 6.48
CA LEU A 73 -22.70 -16.10 5.20
C LEU A 73 -24.17 -15.83 4.89
N LYS A 74 -25.07 -16.79 5.13
CA LYS A 74 -26.53 -16.60 4.97
C LYS A 74 -27.06 -15.53 5.92
N VAL A 75 -26.60 -15.53 7.16
CA VAL A 75 -26.97 -14.50 8.16
C VAL A 75 -26.46 -13.13 7.70
N VAL A 76 -25.20 -13.03 7.29
CA VAL A 76 -24.63 -11.79 6.77
C VAL A 76 -25.40 -11.30 5.54
N THR A 77 -25.69 -12.18 4.58
CA THR A 77 -26.45 -11.85 3.36
C THR A 77 -27.84 -11.28 3.70
N LEU A 78 -28.50 -11.81 4.72
CA LEU A 78 -29.77 -11.25 5.17
C LEU A 78 -29.64 -9.88 5.85
N PHE A 79 -28.55 -9.67 6.61
CA PHE A 79 -28.38 -8.49 7.47
C PHE A 79 -27.48 -7.40 6.89
N HIS A 80 -26.82 -7.57 5.74
CA HIS A 80 -25.82 -6.65 5.22
C HIS A 80 -26.30 -5.20 5.13
N ASP A 81 -27.54 -5.00 4.76
CA ASP A 81 -28.17 -3.71 4.53
C ASP A 81 -29.07 -3.21 5.69
N THR A 82 -29.17 -3.93 6.80
CA THR A 82 -30.02 -3.55 7.94
C THR A 82 -29.59 -2.25 8.62
N GLY A 83 -28.41 -1.75 8.29
CA GLY A 83 -27.92 -0.42 8.70
C GLY A 83 -28.58 0.76 7.95
N LYS A 84 -29.20 0.56 6.78
CA LYS A 84 -29.85 1.60 5.97
C LYS A 84 -30.98 2.32 6.73
N GLY A 85 -31.39 3.47 6.23
CA GLY A 85 -32.44 4.30 6.85
C GLY A 85 -31.99 5.09 8.11
N ARG A 86 -30.68 5.24 8.32
CA ARG A 86 -30.08 6.00 9.44
C ARG A 86 -29.15 7.09 8.91
N LYS A 87 -28.84 8.09 9.76
CA LYS A 87 -27.94 9.21 9.39
C LYS A 87 -26.46 8.81 9.29
N GLN A 88 -26.09 7.70 9.90
CA GLN A 88 -24.70 7.19 9.91
C GLN A 88 -24.45 6.25 8.73
N ASP A 89 -23.18 5.97 8.43
CA ASP A 89 -22.81 4.97 7.44
C ASP A 89 -23.48 3.63 7.74
N HIS A 90 -24.22 3.11 6.75
CA HIS A 90 -25.06 1.92 6.94
C HIS A 90 -24.23 0.65 7.17
N SER A 91 -23.04 0.57 6.60
CA SER A 91 -22.16 -0.59 6.76
C SER A 91 -21.59 -0.66 8.18
N GLU A 92 -21.19 0.49 8.74
CA GLU A 92 -20.73 0.59 10.14
C GLU A 92 -21.87 0.30 11.14
N VAL A 93 -23.09 0.78 10.84
CA VAL A 93 -24.25 0.50 11.67
C VAL A 93 -24.67 -0.96 11.58
N GLY A 94 -24.71 -1.52 10.37
CA GLY A 94 -25.03 -2.93 10.13
C GLY A 94 -24.06 -3.86 10.87
N ALA A 95 -22.77 -3.54 10.84
CA ALA A 95 -21.74 -4.29 11.56
C ALA A 95 -21.96 -4.29 13.10
N LYS A 96 -22.52 -3.22 13.66
CA LYS A 96 -22.90 -3.20 15.08
C LYS A 96 -24.19 -3.99 15.37
N ILE A 97 -25.13 -3.99 14.43
CA ILE A 97 -26.43 -4.68 14.55
C ILE A 97 -26.27 -6.19 14.53
N ILE A 98 -25.36 -6.72 13.69
CA ILE A 98 -25.22 -8.17 13.51
C ILE A 98 -24.65 -8.86 14.76
N VAL A 99 -23.80 -8.20 15.55
CA VAL A 99 -23.12 -8.80 16.72
C VAL A 99 -24.11 -9.35 17.76
N PRO A 100 -25.03 -8.57 18.34
CA PRO A 100 -25.96 -9.10 19.34
C PRO A 100 -26.88 -10.16 18.76
N PHE A 101 -27.25 -10.07 17.47
CA PHE A 101 -28.06 -11.08 16.81
C PHE A 101 -27.30 -12.40 16.66
N ALA A 102 -26.06 -12.37 16.20
CA ALA A 102 -25.23 -13.57 16.05
C ALA A 102 -24.94 -14.25 17.41
N LYS A 103 -24.70 -13.43 18.47
CA LYS A 103 -24.55 -13.96 19.84
C LYS A 103 -25.83 -14.67 20.33
N LYS A 104 -26.99 -14.11 20.06
CA LYS A 104 -28.28 -14.74 20.41
C LYS A 104 -28.48 -16.09 19.73
N LEU A 105 -27.91 -16.28 18.51
CA LEU A 105 -27.92 -17.55 17.78
C LEU A 105 -26.86 -18.53 18.26
N GLY A 106 -26.03 -18.19 19.25
CA GLY A 106 -24.96 -19.05 19.74
C GLY A 106 -23.78 -19.19 18.76
N ILE A 107 -23.62 -18.22 17.83
CA ILE A 107 -22.51 -18.24 16.85
C ILE A 107 -21.21 -17.93 17.59
N ARG A 108 -20.13 -18.68 17.26
CA ARG A 108 -18.80 -18.51 17.87
C ARG A 108 -18.21 -17.14 17.56
N GLU A 109 -17.46 -16.55 18.50
CA GLU A 109 -16.87 -15.20 18.38
C GLU A 109 -15.99 -15.04 17.11
N GLU A 110 -15.29 -16.08 16.68
CA GLU A 110 -14.49 -16.07 15.46
C GLU A 110 -15.36 -15.79 14.21
N LEU A 111 -16.52 -16.45 14.12
CA LEU A 111 -17.46 -16.25 13.02
C LEU A 111 -18.19 -14.92 13.12
N ILE A 112 -18.45 -14.43 14.34
CA ILE A 112 -18.99 -13.10 14.58
C ILE A 112 -18.01 -12.03 14.06
N SER A 113 -16.71 -12.22 14.33
CA SER A 113 -15.66 -11.32 13.81
C SER A 113 -15.63 -11.29 12.28
N ILE A 114 -15.80 -12.43 11.63
CA ILE A 114 -15.94 -12.53 10.17
C ILE A 114 -17.19 -11.79 9.71
N ALA A 115 -18.34 -12.01 10.35
CA ALA A 115 -19.60 -11.34 10.00
C ALA A 115 -19.47 -9.82 10.06
N VAL A 116 -18.81 -9.27 11.09
CA VAL A 116 -18.54 -7.83 11.24
C VAL A 116 -17.73 -7.31 10.06
N VAL A 117 -16.66 -8.01 9.68
CA VAL A 117 -15.82 -7.61 8.54
C VAL A 117 -16.63 -7.63 7.24
N LEU A 118 -17.43 -8.67 7.01
CA LEU A 118 -18.24 -8.81 5.79
C LEU A 118 -19.30 -7.72 5.69
N VAL A 119 -20.09 -7.48 6.74
CA VAL A 119 -21.13 -6.43 6.73
C VAL A 119 -20.52 -5.05 6.57
N LYS A 120 -19.41 -4.78 7.26
CA LYS A 120 -18.70 -3.50 7.15
C LYS A 120 -18.17 -3.22 5.73
N ASN A 121 -17.78 -4.27 5.00
CA ASN A 121 -17.11 -4.15 3.72
C ASN A 121 -17.96 -4.67 2.54
N HIS A 122 -19.28 -4.94 2.70
CA HIS A 122 -20.09 -5.58 1.65
C HIS A 122 -20.11 -4.81 0.34
N VAL A 123 -20.13 -3.46 0.37
CA VAL A 123 -20.06 -2.63 -0.84
C VAL A 123 -18.63 -2.40 -1.35
N ARG A 124 -17.60 -2.82 -0.57
CA ARG A 124 -16.22 -2.45 -0.86
C ARG A 124 -15.67 -3.15 -2.10
N MET A 125 -16.00 -4.44 -2.27
CA MET A 125 -15.50 -5.22 -3.40
C MET A 125 -16.05 -4.70 -4.74
N SER A 126 -17.34 -4.49 -4.84
CA SER A 126 -17.96 -3.92 -6.04
C SER A 126 -17.48 -2.49 -6.33
N SER A 127 -17.32 -1.67 -5.27
CA SER A 127 -16.80 -0.30 -5.42
C SER A 127 -15.39 -0.30 -5.99
N VAL A 128 -14.48 -1.15 -5.49
CA VAL A 128 -13.10 -1.23 -5.98
C VAL A 128 -13.07 -1.77 -7.41
N ALA A 129 -13.80 -2.88 -7.67
CA ALA A 129 -13.81 -3.51 -8.99
C ALA A 129 -14.34 -2.59 -10.09
N PHE A 130 -15.35 -1.76 -9.80
CA PHE A 130 -16.05 -0.96 -10.82
C PHE A 130 -15.57 0.50 -10.91
N LYS A 131 -14.92 1.04 -9.87
CA LYS A 131 -14.62 2.47 -9.77
C LYS A 131 -13.15 2.79 -9.52
N GLU A 132 -12.31 1.81 -9.20
CA GLU A 132 -10.90 2.01 -8.89
C GLU A 132 -10.00 1.24 -9.88
N ASN A 133 -8.72 1.60 -9.94
CA ASN A 133 -7.76 0.85 -10.75
C ASN A 133 -7.30 -0.39 -9.99
N ILE A 134 -7.81 -1.57 -10.39
CA ILE A 134 -7.49 -2.87 -9.78
C ILE A 134 -6.06 -3.37 -10.10
N HIS A 135 -5.34 -2.70 -11.02
CA HIS A 135 -3.92 -3.01 -11.30
C HIS A 135 -2.97 -2.15 -10.46
N ASN A 136 -3.48 -1.23 -9.65
CA ASN A 136 -2.68 -0.43 -8.75
C ASN A 136 -2.48 -1.16 -7.42
N GLU A 137 -1.23 -1.52 -7.10
CA GLU A 137 -0.89 -2.23 -5.86
C GLU A 137 -1.41 -1.52 -4.60
N LYS A 138 -1.31 -0.19 -4.54
CA LYS A 138 -1.82 0.58 -3.39
C LYS A 138 -3.31 0.38 -3.18
N THR A 139 -4.09 0.32 -4.28
CA THR A 139 -5.54 0.02 -4.23
C THR A 139 -5.78 -1.37 -3.67
N LEU A 140 -5.04 -2.37 -4.16
CA LEU A 140 -5.17 -3.77 -3.73
C LEU A 140 -4.75 -3.96 -2.27
N TYR A 141 -3.63 -3.37 -1.84
CA TYR A 141 -3.20 -3.45 -0.44
C TYR A 141 -4.19 -2.77 0.50
N LYS A 142 -4.73 -1.61 0.12
CA LYS A 142 -5.77 -0.95 0.89
C LYS A 142 -7.02 -1.82 1.01
N PHE A 143 -7.46 -2.40 -0.10
CA PHE A 143 -8.59 -3.33 -0.13
C PHE A 143 -8.34 -4.53 0.79
N MET A 144 -7.21 -5.23 0.66
CA MET A 144 -6.87 -6.36 1.50
C MET A 144 -6.66 -5.98 2.97
N SER A 145 -6.16 -4.77 3.24
CA SER A 145 -6.06 -4.24 4.61
C SER A 145 -7.42 -4.11 5.30
N ASP A 146 -8.48 -3.75 4.56
CA ASP A 146 -9.84 -3.66 5.06
C ASP A 146 -10.44 -5.06 5.30
N ILE A 147 -10.15 -6.02 4.41
CA ILE A 147 -10.71 -7.39 4.43
C ILE A 147 -9.93 -8.31 5.39
N GLY A 148 -8.63 -8.20 5.44
CA GLY A 148 -7.74 -8.85 6.40
C GLY A 148 -7.21 -10.22 5.99
N THR A 149 -8.04 -11.16 5.54
CA THR A 149 -7.62 -12.54 5.25
C THR A 149 -8.19 -13.05 3.92
N SER A 150 -7.52 -14.05 3.31
CA SER A 150 -8.02 -14.76 2.12
C SER A 150 -9.38 -15.44 2.35
N LYS A 151 -9.62 -15.93 3.58
CA LYS A 151 -10.92 -16.49 3.99
C LYS A 151 -12.01 -15.42 3.90
N ASN A 152 -11.80 -14.23 4.49
CA ASN A 152 -12.77 -13.14 4.43
C ASN A 152 -12.98 -12.66 2.98
N LEU A 153 -11.91 -12.64 2.16
CA LEU A 153 -11.98 -12.29 0.75
C LEU A 153 -12.89 -13.27 -0.03
N LYS A 154 -12.72 -14.58 0.20
CA LYS A 154 -13.58 -15.62 -0.39
C LYS A 154 -15.06 -15.40 -0.02
N LEU A 155 -15.34 -15.23 1.27
CA LEU A 155 -16.71 -15.01 1.75
C LEU A 155 -17.29 -13.69 1.23
N LEU A 156 -16.50 -12.63 1.16
CA LEU A 156 -16.93 -11.35 0.62
C LEU A 156 -17.24 -11.43 -0.87
N TYR A 157 -16.50 -12.21 -1.65
CA TYR A 157 -16.78 -12.40 -3.07
C TYR A 157 -18.13 -13.10 -3.29
N VAL A 158 -18.40 -14.17 -2.53
CA VAL A 158 -19.70 -14.87 -2.59
C VAL A 158 -20.84 -13.95 -2.11
N LEU A 159 -20.63 -13.16 -1.07
CA LEU A 159 -21.59 -12.14 -0.61
C LEU A 159 -21.88 -11.11 -1.71
N THR A 160 -20.84 -10.57 -2.34
CA THR A 160 -20.95 -9.56 -3.42
C THR A 160 -21.72 -10.13 -4.62
N TYR A 161 -21.48 -11.40 -4.98
CA TYR A 161 -22.29 -12.09 -5.98
C TYR A 161 -23.77 -12.12 -5.61
N ALA A 162 -24.09 -12.52 -4.37
CA ALA A 162 -25.45 -12.61 -3.90
C ALA A 162 -26.14 -11.24 -3.87
N ASP A 163 -25.43 -10.19 -3.42
CA ASP A 163 -25.89 -8.81 -3.34
C ASP A 163 -26.26 -8.27 -4.74
N ILE A 164 -25.34 -8.38 -5.71
CA ILE A 164 -25.56 -7.93 -7.09
C ILE A 164 -26.72 -8.68 -7.75
N ASN A 165 -26.86 -9.99 -7.52
CA ASN A 165 -27.95 -10.79 -8.07
C ASN A 165 -29.27 -10.63 -7.28
N GLY A 166 -29.26 -9.97 -6.12
CA GLY A 166 -30.45 -9.54 -5.39
C GLY A 166 -31.15 -8.32 -5.99
N VAL A 167 -30.47 -7.61 -6.89
CA VAL A 167 -31.01 -6.47 -7.63
C VAL A 167 -31.77 -6.94 -8.87
N ALA A 168 -32.75 -6.19 -9.34
CA ALA A 168 -33.41 -6.50 -10.62
C ALA A 168 -32.52 -6.06 -11.80
N GLY A 169 -32.56 -6.83 -12.87
CA GLY A 169 -31.80 -6.58 -14.10
C GLY A 169 -30.54 -7.44 -14.21
N ASP A 170 -29.78 -7.26 -15.30
CA ASP A 170 -28.56 -8.02 -15.63
C ASP A 170 -27.30 -7.29 -15.08
N THR A 171 -27.30 -7.03 -13.79
CA THR A 171 -26.18 -6.31 -13.14
C THR A 171 -24.93 -7.19 -13.03
N TYR A 172 -25.11 -8.50 -12.81
CA TYR A 172 -24.03 -9.50 -12.84
C TYR A 172 -23.84 -10.04 -14.27
N ASN A 173 -23.45 -9.17 -15.19
CA ASN A 173 -23.13 -9.53 -16.57
C ASN A 173 -21.68 -10.01 -16.74
N SER A 174 -21.31 -10.46 -17.95
CA SER A 174 -19.98 -11.00 -18.26
C SER A 174 -18.85 -10.00 -18.00
N PHE A 175 -19.08 -8.71 -18.21
CA PHE A 175 -18.08 -7.66 -17.96
C PHE A 175 -17.85 -7.45 -16.45
N ASN A 176 -18.93 -7.25 -15.68
CA ASN A 176 -18.83 -7.02 -14.24
C ASN A 176 -18.32 -8.25 -13.49
N SER A 177 -18.71 -9.46 -13.90
CA SER A 177 -18.18 -10.71 -13.32
C SER A 177 -16.69 -10.87 -13.54
N LYS A 178 -16.18 -10.47 -14.73
CA LYS A 178 -14.73 -10.48 -15.02
C LYS A 178 -13.97 -9.51 -14.13
N LEU A 179 -14.45 -8.28 -13.98
CA LEU A 179 -13.78 -7.28 -13.09
C LEU A 179 -13.70 -7.75 -11.63
N LEU A 180 -14.78 -8.37 -11.14
CA LEU A 180 -14.82 -8.95 -9.78
C LEU A 180 -13.86 -10.13 -9.65
N LEU A 181 -13.77 -10.99 -10.66
CA LEU A 181 -12.84 -12.13 -10.67
C LEU A 181 -11.38 -11.67 -10.73
N ASP A 182 -11.07 -10.67 -11.56
CA ASP A 182 -9.73 -10.12 -11.68
C ASP A 182 -9.29 -9.46 -10.36
N LEU A 183 -10.18 -8.69 -9.72
CA LEU A 183 -9.92 -8.15 -8.37
C LEU A 183 -9.69 -9.26 -7.34
N TYR A 184 -10.54 -10.31 -7.35
CA TYR A 184 -10.40 -11.44 -6.42
C TYR A 184 -9.05 -12.13 -6.56
N LYS A 185 -8.62 -12.45 -7.78
CA LYS A 185 -7.34 -13.10 -8.06
C LYS A 185 -6.16 -12.23 -7.62
N SER A 186 -6.14 -10.96 -8.02
CA SER A 186 -5.05 -10.04 -7.65
C SER A 186 -4.99 -9.81 -6.13
N ALA A 187 -6.14 -9.73 -5.46
CA ALA A 187 -6.21 -9.60 -4.01
C ALA A 187 -5.76 -10.88 -3.29
N LEU A 188 -6.05 -12.06 -3.86
CA LEU A 188 -5.61 -13.35 -3.31
C LEU A 188 -4.08 -13.47 -3.35
N GLU A 189 -3.43 -13.12 -4.45
CA GLU A 189 -1.97 -13.08 -4.58
C GLU A 189 -1.33 -12.19 -3.51
N ILE A 190 -1.93 -11.03 -3.25
CA ILE A 190 -1.45 -10.13 -2.19
C ILE A 190 -1.68 -10.72 -0.80
N SER A 191 -2.78 -11.47 -0.59
CA SER A 191 -3.10 -12.06 0.72
C SER A 191 -2.07 -13.07 1.22
N GLU A 192 -1.33 -13.69 0.33
CA GLU A 192 -0.25 -14.63 0.65
C GLU A 192 0.97 -13.91 1.25
N ASN A 193 1.10 -12.59 1.02
CA ASN A 193 2.17 -11.78 1.57
C ASN A 193 1.68 -10.96 2.80
N THR A 194 1.64 -11.60 3.96
CA THR A 194 1.15 -11.01 5.22
C THR A 194 1.91 -9.76 5.66
N ASN A 195 3.20 -9.63 5.34
CA ASN A 195 4.01 -8.46 5.67
C ASN A 195 3.50 -7.21 4.93
N ARG A 196 3.15 -7.33 3.67
CA ARG A 196 2.64 -6.23 2.84
C ARG A 196 1.27 -5.73 3.33
N ILE A 197 0.38 -6.63 3.75
CA ILE A 197 -0.91 -6.24 4.36
C ILE A 197 -0.70 -5.48 5.67
N THR A 198 0.26 -5.95 6.48
CA THR A 198 0.63 -5.27 7.74
C THR A 198 1.15 -3.86 7.48
N ASP A 199 1.98 -3.67 6.45
CA ASP A 199 2.51 -2.37 6.07
C ASP A 199 1.42 -1.44 5.54
N ALA A 200 0.46 -1.93 4.76
CA ALA A 200 -0.68 -1.14 4.34
C ALA A 200 -1.52 -0.65 5.53
N LYS A 201 -1.76 -1.50 6.54
CA LYS A 201 -2.44 -1.10 7.78
C LYS A 201 -1.67 -0.01 8.54
N LYS A 202 -0.36 -0.19 8.71
CA LYS A 202 0.52 0.82 9.34
C LYS A 202 0.45 2.16 8.59
N ARG A 203 0.52 2.11 7.26
CA ARG A 203 0.42 3.29 6.40
C ARG A 203 -0.88 4.06 6.64
N LEU A 204 -2.03 3.38 6.65
CA LEU A 204 -3.33 3.99 6.87
C LEU A 204 -3.44 4.67 8.24
N ILE A 205 -2.86 4.07 9.28
CA ILE A 205 -2.82 4.67 10.63
C ILE A 205 -2.04 5.99 10.60
N ILE A 206 -0.88 6.01 9.93
CA ILE A 206 -0.04 7.21 9.84
C ILE A 206 -0.73 8.29 9.00
N GLU A 207 -1.30 7.92 7.84
CA GLU A 207 -2.08 8.86 7.01
C GLU A 207 -3.25 9.50 7.80
N LYS A 208 -3.93 8.73 8.64
CA LYS A 208 -4.98 9.27 9.52
C LYS A 208 -4.43 10.29 10.52
N ARG A 209 -3.25 10.01 11.09
CA ARG A 209 -2.58 10.96 12.00
C ARG A 209 -2.15 12.22 11.26
N VAL A 210 -1.57 12.11 10.07
CA VAL A 210 -1.21 13.25 9.20
C VAL A 210 -2.43 14.12 8.89
N LYS A 211 -3.55 13.52 8.49
CA LYS A 211 -4.80 14.23 8.17
C LYS A 211 -5.40 14.99 9.36
N ASN A 212 -5.09 14.59 10.58
CA ASN A 212 -5.60 15.24 11.78
C ASN A 212 -4.75 16.44 12.21
N LEU A 213 -3.54 16.62 11.67
CA LEU A 213 -2.67 17.76 12.00
C LEU A 213 -3.26 19.08 11.49
N PRO A 214 -3.23 20.16 12.31
CA PRO A 214 -3.60 21.50 11.85
C PRO A 214 -2.79 21.92 10.61
N GLU A 215 -1.49 21.74 10.63
CA GLU A 215 -0.57 22.11 9.55
C GLU A 215 -0.90 21.41 8.22
N PHE A 216 -1.43 20.19 8.28
CA PHE A 216 -1.90 19.48 7.08
C PHE A 216 -3.22 20.05 6.58
N LYS A 217 -4.14 20.42 7.47
CA LYS A 217 -5.45 20.99 7.12
C LYS A 217 -5.33 22.38 6.50
N ASP A 218 -4.30 23.13 6.88
CA ASP A 218 -4.00 24.47 6.33
C ASP A 218 -3.42 24.42 4.90
N LEU A 219 -2.98 23.24 4.46
CA LEU A 219 -2.51 23.05 3.07
C LEU A 219 -3.68 23.06 2.09
N SER A 220 -3.41 23.50 0.86
CA SER A 220 -4.38 23.38 -0.24
C SER A 220 -4.80 21.93 -0.47
N SER A 221 -6.04 21.70 -0.93
CA SER A 221 -6.55 20.36 -1.22
C SER A 221 -5.70 19.59 -2.24
N ILE A 222 -5.04 20.31 -3.17
CA ILE A 222 -4.11 19.74 -4.14
C ILE A 222 -2.88 19.20 -3.41
N MET A 223 -2.30 19.98 -2.51
CA MET A 223 -1.11 19.61 -1.76
C MET A 223 -1.38 18.44 -0.81
N GLN A 224 -2.51 18.45 -0.12
CA GLN A 224 -2.95 17.33 0.71
C GLN A 224 -3.01 16.02 -0.09
N LYS A 225 -3.59 16.05 -1.32
CA LYS A 225 -3.63 14.89 -2.21
C LYS A 225 -2.24 14.45 -2.66
N LYS A 226 -1.34 15.38 -2.99
CA LYS A 226 0.04 15.06 -3.39
C LYS A 226 0.78 14.33 -2.28
N ILE A 227 0.72 14.80 -1.03
CA ILE A 227 1.34 14.16 0.13
C ILE A 227 0.84 12.72 0.28
N LEU A 228 -0.48 12.50 0.26
CA LEU A 228 -1.06 11.17 0.45
C LEU A 228 -0.80 10.22 -0.74
N ARG A 229 -0.40 10.75 -1.90
CA ARG A 229 -0.02 9.97 -3.09
C ARG A 229 1.45 9.59 -3.15
N ILE A 230 2.30 10.06 -2.23
CA ILE A 230 3.70 9.58 -2.15
C ILE A 230 3.66 8.06 -2.04
N GLU A 231 4.31 7.36 -2.97
CA GLU A 231 4.18 5.90 -3.10
C GLU A 231 4.91 5.13 -2.00
N SER A 232 6.05 5.62 -1.56
CA SER A 232 6.91 4.94 -0.59
C SER A 232 6.24 4.80 0.78
N ASN A 233 5.88 3.57 1.17
CA ASN A 233 5.44 3.28 2.54
C ASN A 233 6.55 3.56 3.54
N LEU A 234 7.81 3.29 3.17
CA LEU A 234 8.97 3.51 4.02
C LEU A 234 9.12 4.99 4.39
N PHE A 235 8.80 5.93 3.49
CA PHE A 235 8.77 7.36 3.78
C PHE A 235 7.85 7.66 4.98
N PHE A 236 6.64 7.08 4.99
CA PHE A 236 5.70 7.28 6.09
C PHE A 236 6.12 6.59 7.38
N PHE A 237 6.83 5.46 7.30
CA PHE A 237 7.26 4.72 8.49
C PHE A 237 8.48 5.35 9.17
N LYS A 238 9.28 6.07 8.40
CA LYS A 238 10.53 6.69 8.88
C LYS A 238 10.34 8.10 9.44
N HIS A 239 9.26 8.77 9.05
CA HIS A 239 9.02 10.16 9.44
C HIS A 239 7.81 10.25 10.38
N THR A 240 7.90 11.17 11.34
CA THR A 240 6.71 11.50 12.16
C THR A 240 5.65 12.21 11.30
N PRO A 241 4.36 12.17 11.68
CA PRO A 241 3.33 12.90 10.93
C PRO A 241 3.66 14.37 10.68
N ILE A 242 4.27 15.05 11.64
CA ILE A 242 4.66 16.47 11.49
C ILE A 242 5.84 16.63 10.52
N ASP A 243 6.83 15.72 10.54
CA ASP A 243 7.96 15.76 9.61
C ASP A 243 7.51 15.54 8.17
N ILE A 244 6.55 14.63 7.95
CA ILE A 244 5.94 14.41 6.62
C ILE A 244 5.40 15.72 6.05
N VAL A 245 4.68 16.50 6.87
CA VAL A 245 4.12 17.79 6.45
C VAL A 245 5.23 18.83 6.23
N LYS A 246 6.22 18.91 7.10
CA LYS A 246 7.38 19.82 6.96
C LYS A 246 8.19 19.53 5.70
N ILE A 247 8.54 18.25 5.47
CA ILE A 247 9.27 17.83 4.26
C ILE A 247 8.47 18.22 3.00
N ALA A 248 7.17 17.99 3.01
CA ALA A 248 6.32 18.34 1.90
C ALA A 248 6.19 19.87 1.70
N ALA A 249 6.19 20.64 2.77
CA ALA A 249 6.15 22.11 2.71
C ALA A 249 7.42 22.66 2.08
N VAL A 250 8.60 22.14 2.44
CA VAL A 250 9.87 22.52 1.79
C VAL A 250 9.85 22.11 0.31
N ALA A 251 9.45 20.86 0.02
CA ALA A 251 9.43 20.33 -1.35
C ALA A 251 8.51 21.10 -2.31
N LYS A 252 7.42 21.69 -1.80
CA LYS A 252 6.41 22.39 -2.59
C LYS A 252 6.99 23.57 -3.40
N ASP A 253 7.92 24.31 -2.80
CA ASP A 253 8.37 25.61 -3.31
C ASP A 253 9.76 25.54 -3.98
N ILE A 254 10.21 24.34 -4.36
CA ILE A 254 11.54 24.15 -4.98
C ILE A 254 11.46 24.33 -6.50
N ASP A 255 12.28 25.21 -7.05
CA ASP A 255 12.51 25.33 -8.49
C ASP A 255 13.52 24.28 -8.99
N ASN A 256 14.73 24.29 -8.46
CA ASN A 256 15.84 23.41 -8.84
C ASN A 256 16.22 22.45 -7.71
N TYR A 257 16.78 22.97 -6.64
CA TYR A 257 17.15 22.22 -5.43
C TYR A 257 17.24 23.16 -4.23
N THR A 258 17.16 22.55 -3.05
CA THR A 258 17.46 23.19 -1.76
C THR A 258 18.00 22.15 -0.80
N PHE A 259 18.69 22.58 0.25
CA PHE A 259 19.19 21.68 1.29
C PHE A 259 19.25 22.35 2.64
N ASN A 260 19.23 21.54 3.70
CA ASN A 260 19.48 21.94 5.07
C ASN A 260 20.61 21.08 5.66
N MET A 261 21.43 21.66 6.48
CA MET A 261 22.50 20.94 7.20
C MET A 261 22.31 21.07 8.70
N HIS A 262 22.45 19.96 9.41
CA HIS A 262 22.45 19.89 10.87
C HIS A 262 23.76 19.25 11.32
N HIS A 263 24.45 19.84 12.31
CA HIS A 263 25.80 19.40 12.69
C HIS A 263 26.04 19.34 14.22
N GLU A 264 24.98 19.38 15.04
CA GLU A 264 25.11 19.39 16.50
C GLU A 264 25.81 18.15 17.08
N LYS A 265 25.52 16.96 16.56
CA LYS A 265 26.13 15.69 17.02
C LYS A 265 26.90 14.98 15.92
N SER A 266 26.43 15.07 14.71
CA SER A 266 27.02 14.55 13.48
C SER A 266 26.45 15.35 12.32
N LEU A 267 27.13 15.39 11.19
CA LEU A 267 26.60 16.05 10.00
C LEU A 267 25.43 15.26 9.45
N THR A 268 24.30 15.94 9.25
CA THR A 268 23.13 15.44 8.51
C THR A 268 22.81 16.43 7.41
N ILE A 269 22.68 15.94 6.18
CA ILE A 269 22.29 16.74 5.00
C ILE A 269 20.91 16.27 4.59
N GLU A 270 19.93 17.19 4.59
CA GLU A 270 18.62 17.01 3.97
C GLU A 270 18.59 17.78 2.65
N LEU A 271 18.47 17.07 1.53
CA LEU A 271 18.58 17.66 0.21
C LEU A 271 17.33 17.31 -0.62
N TYR A 272 16.78 18.32 -1.28
CA TYR A 272 15.61 18.24 -2.14
C TYR A 272 15.98 18.70 -3.54
N ARG A 273 15.58 17.97 -4.57
CA ARG A 273 15.93 18.33 -5.94
C ARG A 273 14.89 17.96 -6.98
N ARG A 274 14.83 18.76 -8.05
CA ARG A 274 14.16 18.45 -9.34
C ARG A 274 15.20 18.18 -10.45
N ILE A 275 16.35 18.85 -10.40
CA ILE A 275 17.43 18.70 -11.38
C ILE A 275 18.34 17.51 -11.06
N PRO A 276 19.09 16.96 -12.02
CA PRO A 276 20.06 15.90 -11.78
C PRO A 276 21.08 16.25 -10.69
N LEU A 277 21.48 15.24 -9.92
CA LEU A 277 22.49 15.34 -8.86
C LEU A 277 23.52 14.25 -9.09
N ASN A 278 24.80 14.63 -9.14
CA ASN A 278 25.94 13.71 -9.13
C ASN A 278 26.17 13.20 -7.72
N ILE A 279 25.35 12.23 -7.30
CA ILE A 279 25.38 11.70 -5.93
C ILE A 279 26.66 10.93 -5.65
N SER A 280 27.25 10.29 -6.65
CA SER A 280 28.52 9.59 -6.52
C SER A 280 29.67 10.57 -6.24
N TYR A 281 29.69 11.74 -6.89
CA TYR A 281 30.63 12.83 -6.58
C TYR A 281 30.47 13.31 -5.14
N LEU A 282 29.24 13.62 -4.70
CA LEU A 282 28.96 14.10 -3.34
C LEU A 282 29.47 13.11 -2.29
N LEU A 283 29.12 11.84 -2.43
CA LEU A 283 29.47 10.80 -1.46
C LEU A 283 30.98 10.47 -1.49
N ALA A 284 31.62 10.51 -2.63
CA ALA A 284 33.06 10.27 -2.74
C ALA A 284 33.86 11.40 -2.08
N THR A 285 33.50 12.65 -2.36
CA THR A 285 34.19 13.83 -1.81
C THR A 285 34.03 13.90 -0.29
N LEU A 286 32.83 13.62 0.24
CA LEU A 286 32.55 13.59 1.67
C LEU A 286 32.87 12.24 2.33
N SER A 287 33.52 11.31 1.65
CA SER A 287 33.79 9.97 2.18
C SER A 287 34.64 9.92 3.44
N HIS A 288 35.39 11.02 3.76
CA HIS A 288 36.18 11.16 4.99
C HIS A 288 35.30 11.33 6.25
N LEU A 289 34.03 11.73 6.08
CA LEU A 289 33.07 11.87 7.17
C LEU A 289 32.36 10.56 7.53
N ASP A 290 32.57 9.51 6.76
CA ASP A 290 31.96 8.19 6.90
C ASP A 290 30.43 8.23 6.92
N VAL A 291 29.77 7.81 5.85
CA VAL A 291 28.30 7.74 5.79
C VAL A 291 27.80 6.71 6.79
N GLY A 292 26.94 7.14 7.71
CA GLY A 292 26.26 6.31 8.71
C GLY A 292 24.93 5.79 8.23
N GLY A 293 24.20 6.62 7.47
CA GLY A 293 22.90 6.31 6.91
C GLY A 293 22.59 7.19 5.72
N MET A 294 21.78 6.70 4.79
CA MET A 294 21.22 7.48 3.71
C MET A 294 19.82 6.97 3.39
N GLU A 295 18.91 7.89 3.21
CA GLU A 295 17.55 7.60 2.77
C GLU A 295 17.27 8.44 1.52
N ILE A 296 16.63 7.81 0.53
CA ILE A 296 16.22 8.48 -0.71
C ILE A 296 14.74 8.18 -0.90
N PHE A 297 13.95 9.23 -1.17
CA PHE A 297 12.52 9.08 -1.45
C PHE A 297 12.13 9.92 -2.65
N THR A 298 11.29 9.36 -3.50
CA THR A 298 10.56 10.14 -4.50
C THR A 298 9.29 10.66 -3.85
N LEU A 299 9.16 11.97 -3.79
CA LEU A 299 7.97 12.65 -3.29
C LEU A 299 6.93 12.79 -4.42
N PHE A 300 6.24 13.92 -4.48
CA PHE A 300 5.35 14.29 -5.57
C PHE A 300 6.11 15.12 -6.61
N ASP A 301 5.57 15.20 -7.83
CA ASP A 301 6.12 15.98 -8.96
C ASP A 301 7.61 15.64 -9.24
N ASP A 302 7.98 14.35 -9.10
CA ASP A 302 9.32 13.80 -9.30
C ASP A 302 10.42 14.42 -8.43
N ILE A 303 10.06 15.13 -7.37
CA ILE A 303 11.03 15.66 -6.42
C ILE A 303 11.69 14.51 -5.67
N LYS A 304 13.02 14.47 -5.68
CA LYS A 304 13.80 13.55 -4.86
C LYS A 304 14.19 14.23 -3.54
N TYR A 305 13.94 13.54 -2.45
CA TYR A 305 14.38 13.90 -1.11
C TYR A 305 15.45 12.92 -0.65
N PHE A 306 16.58 13.46 -0.21
CA PHE A 306 17.70 12.72 0.34
C PHE A 306 17.89 13.14 1.80
N LYS A 307 18.08 12.16 2.68
CA LYS A 307 18.59 12.40 4.03
C LYS A 307 19.87 11.58 4.17
N ILE A 308 21.01 12.28 4.32
CA ILE A 308 22.33 11.66 4.42
C ILE A 308 22.88 11.96 5.80
N GLU A 309 23.14 10.92 6.59
CA GLU A 309 23.67 11.01 7.93
C GLU A 309 25.13 10.53 7.93
N PHE A 310 26.03 11.38 8.39
CA PHE A 310 27.45 11.05 8.55
C PHE A 310 27.76 10.68 10.00
N LYS A 311 28.86 9.96 10.23
CA LYS A 311 29.27 9.55 11.59
C LYS A 311 30.08 10.59 12.31
N LYS A 312 30.66 11.51 11.55
CA LYS A 312 31.51 12.56 12.09
C LYS A 312 30.78 13.91 12.12
N THR A 313 31.19 14.75 13.04
CA THR A 313 30.83 16.18 13.07
C THR A 313 31.75 16.96 12.14
N VAL A 314 31.33 18.14 11.79
CA VAL A 314 32.10 19.15 11.05
C VAL A 314 32.10 20.43 11.88
N ASP A 315 33.18 21.19 11.82
CA ASP A 315 33.24 22.52 12.41
C ASP A 315 32.66 23.59 11.47
N SER A 316 32.65 24.83 11.91
CA SER A 316 32.05 25.94 11.16
C SER A 316 32.77 26.24 9.84
N ASP A 317 34.05 26.00 9.74
CA ASP A 317 34.84 26.25 8.53
C ASP A 317 34.63 25.11 7.53
N GLU A 318 34.56 23.87 8.01
CA GLU A 318 34.25 22.69 7.23
C GLU A 318 32.80 22.74 6.67
N LEU A 319 31.85 23.37 7.36
CA LEU A 319 30.46 23.52 6.86
C LEU A 319 30.39 24.27 5.54
N LEU A 320 31.18 25.36 5.40
CA LEU A 320 31.22 26.10 4.14
C LEU A 320 31.82 25.29 3.01
N GLU A 321 32.79 24.42 3.30
CA GLU A 321 33.35 23.50 2.32
C GLU A 321 32.29 22.44 1.90
N VAL A 322 31.54 21.87 2.86
CA VAL A 322 30.46 20.95 2.57
C VAL A 322 29.37 21.59 1.70
N GLU A 323 29.01 22.85 1.98
CA GLU A 323 28.05 23.61 1.18
C GLU A 323 28.53 23.74 -0.27
N ASN A 324 29.81 24.16 -0.46
CA ASN A 324 30.42 24.26 -1.78
C ASN A 324 30.44 22.89 -2.54
N ILE A 325 30.68 21.79 -1.82
CA ILE A 325 30.66 20.45 -2.39
C ILE A 325 29.23 20.08 -2.81
N ILE A 326 28.21 20.42 -2.01
CA ILE A 326 26.80 20.19 -2.38
C ILE A 326 26.45 20.96 -3.65
N HIS A 327 26.78 22.25 -3.73
CA HIS A 327 26.56 23.04 -4.95
C HIS A 327 27.29 22.45 -6.16
N SER A 328 28.56 22.03 -5.98
CA SER A 328 29.35 21.39 -7.05
C SER A 328 28.77 20.06 -7.51
N ALA A 329 28.06 19.34 -6.66
CA ALA A 329 27.43 18.07 -7.01
C ALA A 329 26.25 18.23 -8.01
N PHE A 330 25.74 19.44 -8.21
CA PHE A 330 24.74 19.74 -9.25
C PHE A 330 25.38 20.08 -10.60
N ASP A 331 26.69 20.22 -10.66
CA ASP A 331 27.45 20.30 -11.91
C ASP A 331 27.83 18.90 -12.39
N MET A 332 27.11 18.37 -13.35
CA MET A 332 27.31 17.03 -13.92
C MET A 332 28.66 16.86 -14.66
N THR A 333 29.40 17.94 -14.88
CA THR A 333 30.75 17.88 -15.47
C THR A 333 31.81 17.55 -14.44
N LYS A 334 31.54 17.72 -13.16
CA LYS A 334 32.46 17.39 -12.07
C LYS A 334 32.69 15.89 -11.99
N LYS A 335 33.97 15.52 -11.94
CA LYS A 335 34.42 14.14 -11.81
C LYS A 335 35.23 13.98 -10.53
N VAL A 336 35.12 12.83 -9.92
CA VAL A 336 35.95 12.42 -8.78
C VAL A 336 36.45 10.99 -9.04
N THR A 337 37.66 10.72 -8.63
CA THR A 337 38.19 9.35 -8.72
C THR A 337 37.55 8.51 -7.62
N ILE A 338 36.67 7.60 -8.01
CA ILE A 338 36.04 6.66 -7.08
C ILE A 338 36.90 5.40 -7.05
N LYS A 339 37.28 4.96 -5.86
CA LYS A 339 38.04 3.75 -5.67
C LYS A 339 37.23 2.54 -6.14
N ASN A 340 37.79 1.76 -7.04
CA ASN A 340 37.19 0.50 -7.45
C ASN A 340 37.10 -0.47 -6.26
N ILE A 341 35.90 -0.94 -5.99
CA ILE A 341 35.60 -1.87 -4.90
C ILE A 341 35.11 -3.16 -5.53
N HIS A 342 35.77 -4.27 -5.20
CA HIS A 342 35.34 -5.58 -5.67
C HIS A 342 34.30 -6.16 -4.69
N LEU A 343 33.09 -6.37 -5.17
CA LEU A 343 32.03 -7.08 -4.44
C LEU A 343 31.97 -8.53 -4.93
N GLU A 344 31.90 -9.48 -4.01
CA GLU A 344 31.62 -10.86 -4.37
C GLU A 344 30.13 -11.03 -4.72
N LYS A 345 29.81 -11.86 -5.71
CA LYS A 345 28.43 -12.10 -6.14
C LYS A 345 27.51 -12.50 -5.00
N LYS A 346 28.00 -13.27 -4.00
CA LYS A 346 27.24 -13.66 -2.80
C LYS A 346 26.84 -12.50 -1.89
N CYS A 347 27.49 -11.35 -2.04
CA CYS A 347 27.20 -10.13 -1.25
C CYS A 347 26.04 -9.32 -1.83
N ILE A 348 25.53 -9.68 -3.01
CA ILE A 348 24.49 -8.96 -3.75
C ILE A 348 23.33 -9.93 -3.95
N SER A 349 22.13 -9.49 -3.63
CA SER A 349 20.89 -10.19 -4.00
C SER A 349 19.95 -9.24 -4.73
N ILE A 350 19.35 -9.71 -5.81
CA ILE A 350 18.38 -8.96 -6.61
C ILE A 350 17.08 -9.73 -6.57
N ASP A 351 16.05 -9.12 -6.00
CA ASP A 351 14.69 -9.65 -5.92
C ASP A 351 13.82 -8.91 -6.94
N CYS A 352 13.53 -9.59 -8.04
CA CYS A 352 12.63 -9.09 -9.08
C CYS A 352 11.16 -9.37 -8.79
N ASP A 353 10.86 -10.22 -7.83
CA ASP A 353 9.50 -10.56 -7.41
C ASP A 353 9.02 -9.75 -6.21
N HIS A 354 9.85 -8.78 -5.78
CA HIS A 354 9.55 -7.90 -4.64
C HIS A 354 8.17 -7.22 -4.77
N SER A 355 7.83 -6.70 -5.94
CA SER A 355 6.49 -6.19 -6.26
C SER A 355 6.25 -6.16 -7.78
N LEU A 356 5.02 -5.82 -8.22
CA LEU A 356 4.71 -5.67 -9.65
C LEU A 356 5.49 -4.53 -10.32
N THR A 357 5.77 -3.45 -9.58
CA THR A 357 6.36 -2.21 -10.11
C THR A 357 7.82 -2.00 -9.71
N HIS A 358 8.28 -2.67 -8.63
CA HIS A 358 9.61 -2.44 -8.07
C HIS A 358 10.37 -3.75 -7.89
N ALA A 359 11.69 -3.67 -8.12
CA ALA A 359 12.69 -4.67 -7.75
C ALA A 359 13.49 -4.18 -6.55
N GLU A 360 14.04 -5.10 -5.76
CA GLU A 360 14.91 -4.77 -4.63
C GLU A 360 16.33 -5.31 -4.87
N ILE A 361 17.34 -4.46 -4.64
CA ILE A 361 18.74 -4.88 -4.61
C ILE A 361 19.26 -4.73 -3.17
N ASN A 362 19.76 -5.82 -2.62
CA ASN A 362 20.39 -5.84 -1.31
C ASN A 362 21.88 -6.09 -1.43
N VAL A 363 22.69 -5.30 -0.71
CA VAL A 363 24.15 -5.42 -0.65
C VAL A 363 24.55 -5.67 0.80
N HIS A 364 25.08 -6.86 1.07
CA HIS A 364 25.55 -7.26 2.39
C HIS A 364 27.05 -7.58 2.31
N THR A 365 27.89 -6.70 2.83
CA THR A 365 29.34 -6.84 2.75
C THR A 365 30.07 -6.25 3.95
N THR A 366 31.39 -6.31 3.95
CA THR A 366 32.22 -5.58 4.91
C THR A 366 32.24 -4.08 4.56
N ASN A 367 32.31 -3.24 5.59
CA ASN A 367 32.37 -1.78 5.39
C ASN A 367 33.72 -1.39 4.77
N GLN A 368 33.66 -0.69 3.66
CA GLN A 368 34.82 -0.13 2.96
C GLN A 368 34.53 1.33 2.61
N ARG A 369 35.52 2.20 2.88
CA ARG A 369 35.38 3.62 2.56
C ARG A 369 35.17 3.81 1.05
N GLY A 370 34.17 4.59 0.68
CA GLY A 370 33.78 4.83 -0.71
C GLY A 370 32.85 3.78 -1.33
N LEU A 371 32.47 2.72 -0.59
CA LEU A 371 31.58 1.66 -1.10
C LEU A 371 30.27 2.21 -1.63
N LEU A 372 29.62 3.10 -0.87
CA LEU A 372 28.34 3.66 -1.28
C LEU A 372 28.49 4.53 -2.53
N ALA A 373 29.55 5.35 -2.62
CA ALA A 373 29.83 6.14 -3.81
C ALA A 373 30.03 5.23 -5.05
N TYR A 374 30.75 4.13 -4.87
CA TYR A 374 30.96 3.12 -5.94
C TYR A 374 29.64 2.49 -6.41
N ILE A 375 28.79 2.07 -5.47
CA ILE A 375 27.47 1.49 -5.80
C ILE A 375 26.62 2.52 -6.56
N MET A 376 26.58 3.75 -6.08
CA MET A 376 25.79 4.82 -6.72
C MET A 376 26.31 5.14 -8.12
N GLU A 377 27.63 5.17 -8.32
CA GLU A 377 28.22 5.35 -9.66
C GLU A 377 27.82 4.22 -10.64
N MET A 378 27.78 2.97 -10.15
CA MET A 378 27.35 1.86 -10.99
C MET A 378 25.87 1.95 -11.36
N PHE A 379 25.01 2.40 -10.42
CA PHE A 379 23.60 2.62 -10.72
C PHE A 379 23.39 3.78 -11.70
N GLU A 380 24.15 4.86 -11.58
CA GLU A 380 24.15 5.97 -12.54
C GLU A 380 24.56 5.48 -13.95
N LYS A 381 25.64 4.70 -14.07
CA LYS A 381 26.09 4.11 -15.35
C LYS A 381 25.06 3.21 -16.02
N LEU A 382 24.21 2.58 -15.22
CA LEU A 382 23.12 1.72 -15.69
C LEU A 382 21.82 2.48 -15.91
N ASN A 383 21.79 3.77 -15.62
CA ASN A 383 20.59 4.59 -15.63
C ASN A 383 19.45 4.01 -14.75
N ILE A 384 19.81 3.48 -13.59
CA ILE A 384 18.87 2.88 -12.63
C ILE A 384 18.25 3.98 -11.79
N ASN A 385 16.92 4.06 -11.82
CA ASN A 385 16.17 4.99 -10.98
C ASN A 385 15.87 4.39 -9.61
N ILE A 386 16.48 4.96 -8.57
CA ILE A 386 16.23 4.57 -7.18
C ILE A 386 14.96 5.27 -6.70
N VAL A 387 13.99 4.49 -6.27
CA VAL A 387 12.72 4.97 -5.67
C VAL A 387 12.91 5.23 -4.17
N THR A 388 13.59 4.29 -3.50
CA THR A 388 13.94 4.39 -2.07
C THR A 388 15.25 3.66 -1.83
N ALA A 389 16.12 4.21 -0.99
CA ALA A 389 17.31 3.53 -0.50
C ALA A 389 17.33 3.58 1.02
N LYS A 390 17.78 2.49 1.63
CA LYS A 390 18.06 2.37 3.05
C LYS A 390 19.50 1.91 3.21
N ILE A 391 20.34 2.79 3.71
CA ILE A 391 21.75 2.52 3.93
C ILE A 391 21.97 2.33 5.43
N HIS A 392 22.61 1.25 5.79
CA HIS A 392 22.97 0.96 7.17
C HIS A 392 24.39 0.42 7.26
N SER A 393 25.32 1.29 7.62
CA SER A 393 26.73 0.97 7.80
C SER A 393 27.11 0.96 9.28
N THR A 394 27.62 -0.18 9.75
CA THR A 394 28.31 -0.29 11.04
C THR A 394 29.83 -0.20 10.82
N LYS A 395 30.63 -0.28 11.90
CA LYS A 395 32.10 -0.26 11.81
C LYS A 395 32.65 -1.37 10.89
N HIS A 396 32.01 -2.53 10.84
CA HIS A 396 32.51 -3.73 10.14
C HIS A 396 31.59 -4.24 9.04
N ARG A 397 30.31 -3.90 9.04
CA ARG A 397 29.30 -4.48 8.12
C ARG A 397 28.43 -3.42 7.50
N VAL A 398 28.05 -3.69 6.27
CA VAL A 398 27.08 -2.90 5.51
C VAL A 398 25.88 -3.79 5.17
N LYS A 399 24.70 -3.23 5.34
CA LYS A 399 23.42 -3.79 4.90
C LYS A 399 22.64 -2.70 4.20
N ASP A 400 22.81 -2.62 2.90
CA ASP A 400 22.17 -1.61 2.08
C ASP A 400 21.07 -2.26 1.26
N SER A 401 19.90 -1.63 1.21
CA SER A 401 18.74 -2.05 0.43
C SER A 401 18.32 -0.90 -0.47
N PHE A 402 18.12 -1.19 -1.75
CA PHE A 402 17.73 -0.23 -2.77
C PHE A 402 16.47 -0.73 -3.47
N LEU A 403 15.39 0.02 -3.38
CA LEU A 403 14.17 -0.23 -4.13
C LEU A 403 14.23 0.56 -5.43
N MET A 404 14.01 -0.11 -6.54
CA MET A 404 14.18 0.42 -7.88
C MET A 404 12.95 0.21 -8.73
N ASP A 405 12.70 1.13 -9.64
CA ASP A 405 11.61 1.03 -10.61
C ASP A 405 11.91 -0.04 -11.67
N LYS A 406 10.98 -0.97 -11.90
CA LYS A 406 11.09 -2.01 -12.94
C LYS A 406 11.00 -1.47 -14.37
N GLN A 407 10.50 -0.25 -14.58
CA GLN A 407 10.33 0.33 -15.91
C GLN A 407 11.65 0.41 -16.70
N ASN A 408 12.81 0.45 -16.02
CA ASN A 408 14.14 0.50 -16.62
C ASN A 408 14.72 -0.89 -16.96
N ASN A 409 13.90 -1.92 -17.12
CA ASN A 409 14.32 -3.28 -17.47
C ASN A 409 15.38 -3.89 -16.54
N ILE A 410 15.39 -3.53 -15.25
CA ILE A 410 16.36 -4.00 -14.27
C ILE A 410 16.38 -5.52 -14.22
N CYS A 411 15.21 -6.15 -14.21
CA CYS A 411 15.08 -7.60 -14.10
C CYS A 411 15.58 -8.35 -15.34
N ASN A 412 15.56 -7.72 -16.50
CA ASN A 412 16.13 -8.27 -17.73
C ASN A 412 17.65 -8.08 -17.82
N ASN A 413 18.24 -7.24 -16.97
CA ASN A 413 19.65 -6.87 -16.97
C ASN A 413 20.38 -7.29 -15.67
N THR A 414 19.84 -8.22 -14.91
CA THR A 414 20.43 -8.66 -13.63
C THR A 414 21.89 -9.10 -13.77
N ASP A 415 22.22 -9.86 -14.83
CA ASP A 415 23.60 -10.29 -15.10
C ASP A 415 24.55 -9.11 -15.32
N LYS A 416 24.10 -8.07 -16.02
CA LYS A 416 24.88 -6.85 -16.24
C LYS A 416 25.10 -6.07 -14.95
N ILE A 417 24.10 -6.02 -14.07
CA ILE A 417 24.22 -5.42 -12.74
C ILE A 417 25.25 -6.18 -11.91
N TYR A 418 25.15 -7.52 -11.86
CA TYR A 418 26.16 -8.35 -11.20
C TYR A 418 27.56 -8.13 -11.78
N GLN A 419 27.70 -8.16 -13.11
CA GLN A 419 28.99 -7.95 -13.77
C GLN A 419 29.63 -6.61 -13.39
N LEU A 420 28.86 -5.53 -13.38
CA LEU A 420 29.38 -4.19 -13.07
C LEU A 420 29.74 -4.04 -11.59
N LEU A 421 28.92 -4.54 -10.69
CA LEU A 421 29.17 -4.48 -9.25
C LEU A 421 30.31 -5.42 -8.80
N THR A 422 30.57 -6.50 -9.54
CA THR A 422 31.59 -7.50 -9.20
C THR A 422 32.84 -7.41 -10.05
N LYS A 423 32.93 -6.46 -11.00
CA LYS A 423 34.08 -6.31 -11.89
C LYS A 423 35.33 -6.00 -11.09
N LYS A 424 36.38 -6.81 -11.22
CA LYS A 424 37.73 -6.43 -10.79
C LYS A 424 38.16 -5.24 -11.64
N GLY A 425 38.49 -4.12 -11.00
CA GLY A 425 39.04 -2.98 -11.72
C GLY A 425 40.24 -3.41 -12.54
N ASP A 426 40.26 -3.01 -13.79
CA ASP A 426 41.52 -3.05 -14.58
C ASP A 426 42.50 -2.21 -13.77
N THR A 427 43.52 -2.88 -13.21
CA THR A 427 44.71 -2.19 -12.75
C THR A 427 45.26 -1.55 -14.00
N CYS A 428 45.14 -0.22 -14.12
CA CYS A 428 45.96 0.53 -15.05
C CYS A 428 47.41 0.23 -14.69
N VAL A 429 48.02 -0.66 -15.45
CA VAL A 429 49.47 -0.78 -15.52
C VAL A 429 49.91 0.32 -16.46
N GLU A 430 50.75 1.20 -15.91
CA GLU A 430 51.47 2.33 -16.45
C GLU A 430 50.79 3.69 -16.48
#